data_89a494f39f3b1fe83c7e8bf50e50b708
#
_entry.id   89a494f39f3b1fe83c7e8bf50e50b708
#
_cell.length_a   1.000
_cell.length_b   1.000
_cell.length_c   1.000
_cell.angle_alpha   90.00
_cell.angle_beta   90.00
_cell.angle_gamma   90.00
#
_symmetry.space_group_name_H-M   'P 1'
#
loop_
_entity.id
_entity.type
_entity.pdbx_description
1 polymer ?
#
loop_
_entity_poly.entity_id
_entity_poly.type
_entity_poly.pdbx_seq_one_letter_code
_entity_poly.pdbx_strand_id
1 'polypeptide(L)'
;MAARSRALALAKPPAPQRAPTVIEVLRPGEGALPARSRRQHGAQPVAERLADLLGALVTDDSAPVIELNFRKALEALAPASLAAIAGDLACYAEFCDASGRPGLPASEAMVVAWIEHLEGLGLRPATVARRLSSLGSAHALLGVPTPTNAIVVRHALKGLKRRAGVVQRQALGLRFGAPEAPPAGLTFSAMLAACEGDCRGLRDAALLSLGYDAGLRVSELVAVEMGHLEADSDGSGLLFIPRAKTDQDGQGAYAWVSPDTMRRLDAWQRAAGMATGILFRRIAIERRAAITAAPARSVADLAPNAHIDWARMRARRAQPARVRYSIGTSPLTRQGVNLIYRAMARRAADLGLVDLFGAELDAAVAALSTHSLRVGLAQDLFAAGEDVGPIAQALRWQSTTTALRYARKLAPKVNAAARVLAKVRK
;
A
#
# COMPACT_ATOMS: atom_id res chain seq x y z
N MET A 1 -37.91 -33.09 56.52
CA MET A 1 -38.26 -31.66 56.21
C MET A 1 -37.01 -30.82 56.29
N ALA A 2 -36.39 -30.46 55.15
CA ALA A 2 -35.20 -29.65 55.09
C ALA A 2 -35.54 -28.41 54.28
N ALA A 3 -35.56 -27.23 54.94
CA ALA A 3 -35.86 -25.97 54.38
C ALA A 3 -34.62 -25.47 53.57
N ARG A 4 -34.78 -25.29 52.23
CA ARG A 4 -33.79 -24.67 51.38
C ARG A 4 -33.90 -23.16 51.52
N SER A 5 -32.88 -22.56 52.13
CA SER A 5 -32.68 -21.10 52.14
C SER A 5 -32.28 -20.61 50.74
N ARG A 6 -33.15 -19.81 50.12
CA ARG A 6 -32.86 -19.07 48.88
C ARG A 6 -32.04 -17.86 49.24
N ALA A 7 -30.74 -17.88 48.91
CA ALA A 7 -29.91 -16.67 48.93
C ALA A 7 -30.39 -15.70 47.83
N LEU A 8 -30.85 -14.51 48.21
CA LEU A 8 -31.11 -13.41 47.31
C LEU A 8 -29.76 -12.95 46.71
N ALA A 9 -29.59 -13.17 45.42
CA ALA A 9 -28.49 -12.58 44.69
C ALA A 9 -28.69 -11.06 44.64
N LEU A 10 -27.84 -10.31 45.32
CA LEU A 10 -27.75 -8.89 45.23
C LEU A 10 -27.41 -8.48 43.77
N ALA A 11 -28.30 -7.77 43.13
CA ALA A 11 -28.09 -7.24 41.78
C ALA A 11 -26.83 -6.37 41.76
N LYS A 12 -25.92 -6.71 40.86
CA LYS A 12 -24.68 -5.94 40.63
C LYS A 12 -25.06 -4.51 40.30
N PRO A 13 -24.49 -3.48 40.95
CA PRO A 13 -24.83 -2.11 40.64
C PRO A 13 -24.53 -1.83 39.16
N PRO A 14 -25.37 -1.02 38.47
CA PRO A 14 -25.14 -0.67 37.07
C PRO A 14 -23.77 -0.03 36.92
N ALA A 15 -23.03 -0.45 35.88
CA ALA A 15 -21.73 0.11 35.59
C ALA A 15 -21.86 1.64 35.43
N PRO A 16 -20.95 2.46 36.00
CA PRO A 16 -21.02 3.89 35.91
C PRO A 16 -21.12 4.31 34.45
N GLN A 17 -22.16 5.05 34.09
CA GLN A 17 -22.33 5.60 32.75
C GLN A 17 -21.11 6.48 32.43
N ARG A 18 -20.29 6.03 31.48
CA ARG A 18 -19.15 6.81 31.00
C ARG A 18 -19.69 8.10 30.37
N ALA A 19 -19.16 9.24 30.82
CA ALA A 19 -19.47 10.53 30.18
C ALA A 19 -19.29 10.43 28.67
N PRO A 20 -20.18 11.04 27.86
CA PRO A 20 -20.08 10.96 26.41
C PRO A 20 -18.73 11.50 25.92
N THR A 21 -18.12 10.77 24.98
CA THR A 21 -16.87 11.22 24.36
C THR A 21 -17.19 12.32 23.35
N VAL A 22 -16.51 13.47 23.49
CA VAL A 22 -16.61 14.57 22.50
C VAL A 22 -15.77 14.20 21.27
N ILE A 23 -16.42 14.15 20.11
CA ILE A 23 -15.78 13.91 18.82
C ILE A 23 -15.70 15.23 18.06
N GLU A 24 -14.50 15.58 17.61
CA GLU A 24 -14.22 16.78 16.83
C GLU A 24 -13.50 16.40 15.55
N VAL A 25 -14.01 16.88 14.41
CA VAL A 25 -13.38 16.68 13.10
C VAL A 25 -12.95 18.03 12.55
N LEU A 26 -11.65 18.23 12.42
CA LEU A 26 -11.07 19.42 11.80
C LEU A 26 -10.93 19.18 10.29
N ARG A 27 -11.50 20.11 9.51
CA ARG A 27 -11.46 20.08 8.04
C ARG A 27 -10.03 20.20 7.50
N PRO A 28 -9.82 19.85 6.23
CA PRO A 28 -8.52 20.01 5.60
C PRO A 28 -7.99 21.46 5.73
N GLY A 29 -6.80 21.60 6.34
CA GLY A 29 -6.18 22.91 6.59
C GLY A 29 -6.50 23.57 7.93
N GLU A 30 -7.54 23.14 8.66
CA GLU A 30 -7.90 23.72 9.97
C GLU A 30 -7.05 23.19 11.14
N GLY A 31 -6.42 22.01 10.98
CA GLY A 31 -5.64 21.37 12.03
C GLY A 31 -4.16 21.20 11.68
N ALA A 32 -3.28 21.40 12.67
CA ALA A 32 -1.88 21.02 12.52
C ALA A 32 -1.73 19.51 12.50
N LEU A 33 -1.26 18.95 11.37
CA LEU A 33 -0.80 17.58 11.33
C LEU A 33 0.62 17.49 11.88
N PRO A 34 0.97 16.43 12.66
CA PRO A 34 2.35 16.22 13.04
C PRO A 34 3.21 16.17 11.77
N ALA A 35 4.34 16.90 11.80
CA ALA A 35 5.26 16.97 10.67
C ALA A 35 5.60 15.56 10.19
N ARG A 36 5.64 15.37 8.85
CA ARG A 36 6.24 14.15 8.27
C ARG A 36 7.66 14.07 8.78
N SER A 37 8.11 12.89 9.20
CA SER A 37 9.46 12.71 9.72
C SER A 37 10.49 13.43 8.84
N ARG A 38 11.47 14.10 9.45
CA ARG A 38 12.51 14.95 8.83
C ARG A 38 13.25 14.36 7.62
N ARG A 39 13.09 13.08 7.31
CA ARG A 39 13.74 12.40 6.17
C ARG A 39 13.32 12.92 4.77
N GLN A 40 12.33 13.80 4.65
CA GLN A 40 11.88 14.36 3.36
C GLN A 40 12.20 15.85 3.17
N HIS A 41 12.71 16.55 4.20
CA HIS A 41 13.15 17.94 4.04
C HIS A 41 14.66 17.95 3.81
N GLY A 42 15.08 18.19 2.58
CA GLY A 42 16.48 18.31 2.17
C GLY A 42 17.03 17.16 1.33
N ALA A 43 16.20 16.20 0.89
CA ALA A 43 16.67 15.23 -0.09
C ALA A 43 16.87 15.92 -1.46
N GLN A 44 18.09 15.86 -1.96
CA GLN A 44 18.45 16.29 -3.32
C GLN A 44 17.46 15.74 -4.37
N PRO A 45 17.05 16.52 -5.36
CA PRO A 45 16.22 16.04 -6.45
C PRO A 45 16.78 14.76 -7.07
N VAL A 46 15.91 13.81 -7.36
CA VAL A 46 16.32 12.45 -7.82
C VAL A 46 17.15 12.53 -9.10
N ALA A 47 16.83 13.47 -9.99
CA ALA A 47 17.58 13.69 -11.24
C ALA A 47 19.01 14.15 -10.97
N GLU A 48 19.19 15.08 -10.04
CA GLU A 48 20.52 15.55 -9.62
C GLU A 48 21.32 14.42 -8.97
N ARG A 49 20.71 13.68 -8.04
CA ARG A 49 21.36 12.52 -7.45
C ARG A 49 21.78 11.46 -8.46
N LEU A 50 20.97 11.25 -9.50
CA LEU A 50 21.31 10.33 -10.58
C LEU A 50 22.49 10.88 -11.42
N ALA A 51 22.49 12.18 -11.71
CA ALA A 51 23.60 12.83 -12.43
C ALA A 51 24.93 12.72 -11.65
N ASP A 52 24.90 12.97 -10.34
CA ASP A 52 26.08 12.85 -9.48
C ASP A 52 26.60 11.40 -9.44
N LEU A 53 25.72 10.40 -9.32
CA LEU A 53 26.09 8.99 -9.36
C LEU A 53 26.70 8.58 -10.69
N LEU A 54 26.16 9.08 -11.80
CA LEU A 54 26.72 8.83 -13.12
C LEU A 54 28.10 9.49 -13.26
N GLY A 55 28.25 10.76 -12.82
CA GLY A 55 29.54 11.44 -12.81
C GLY A 55 30.60 10.73 -11.99
N ALA A 56 30.23 10.16 -10.84
CA ALA A 56 31.16 9.38 -10.00
C ALA A 56 31.55 8.02 -10.61
N LEU A 57 30.69 7.43 -11.45
CA LEU A 57 30.93 6.13 -12.08
C LEU A 57 31.66 6.23 -13.43
N VAL A 58 31.62 7.39 -14.09
CA VAL A 58 32.26 7.60 -15.39
C VAL A 58 33.77 7.60 -15.23
N THR A 59 34.46 6.88 -16.12
CA THR A 59 35.93 6.83 -16.20
C THR A 59 36.44 7.79 -17.28
N ASP A 60 37.74 8.12 -17.26
CA ASP A 60 38.37 9.04 -18.23
C ASP A 60 38.28 8.57 -19.69
N ASP A 61 38.05 7.28 -19.92
CA ASP A 61 37.86 6.68 -21.25
C ASP A 61 36.45 6.91 -21.82
N SER A 62 35.57 7.56 -21.09
CA SER A 62 34.20 7.81 -21.52
C SER A 62 34.15 8.91 -22.56
N ALA A 63 33.36 8.71 -23.61
CA ALA A 63 33.11 9.76 -24.60
C ALA A 63 32.40 10.96 -23.94
N PRO A 64 32.68 12.22 -24.41
CA PRO A 64 32.00 13.38 -23.87
C PRO A 64 30.49 13.32 -24.09
N VAL A 65 29.75 13.58 -23.05
CA VAL A 65 28.29 13.55 -23.06
C VAL A 65 27.76 14.91 -23.49
N ILE A 66 26.88 14.93 -24.49
CA ILE A 66 26.21 16.17 -24.89
C ILE A 66 25.17 16.53 -23.85
N GLU A 67 25.39 17.63 -23.10
CA GLU A 67 24.53 18.06 -21.99
C GLU A 67 23.05 18.15 -22.37
N LEU A 68 22.74 18.70 -23.54
CA LEU A 68 21.37 18.82 -24.01
C LEU A 68 20.69 17.46 -24.15
N ASN A 69 21.38 16.47 -24.74
CA ASN A 69 20.83 15.12 -24.91
C ASN A 69 20.61 14.44 -23.56
N PHE A 70 21.58 14.56 -22.65
CA PHE A 70 21.48 14.02 -21.30
C PHE A 70 20.30 14.62 -20.53
N ARG A 71 20.15 15.95 -20.56
CA ARG A 71 19.02 16.62 -19.91
C ARG A 71 17.68 16.19 -20.48
N LYS A 72 17.54 16.13 -21.81
CA LYS A 72 16.31 15.65 -22.46
C LYS A 72 15.99 14.20 -22.16
N ALA A 73 16.98 13.36 -22.08
CA ALA A 73 16.80 11.95 -21.68
C ALA A 73 16.34 11.82 -20.22
N LEU A 74 16.86 12.64 -19.29
CA LEU A 74 16.37 12.69 -17.91
C LEU A 74 14.93 13.18 -17.81
N GLU A 75 14.57 14.25 -18.56
CA GLU A 75 13.21 14.81 -18.60
C GLU A 75 12.17 13.79 -19.14
N ALA A 76 12.58 12.94 -20.07
CA ALA A 76 11.72 11.90 -20.64
C ALA A 76 11.40 10.76 -19.64
N LEU A 77 12.16 10.62 -18.55
CA LEU A 77 11.97 9.55 -17.59
C LEU A 77 11.02 9.95 -16.46
N ALA A 78 10.10 9.07 -16.13
CA ALA A 78 9.23 9.27 -14.97
C ALA A 78 10.04 9.32 -13.65
N PRO A 79 9.66 10.16 -12.66
CA PRO A 79 10.39 10.28 -11.39
C PRO A 79 10.62 8.95 -10.66
N ALA A 80 9.68 8.02 -10.76
CA ALA A 80 9.82 6.67 -10.18
C ALA A 80 10.88 5.82 -10.91
N SER A 81 11.04 6.01 -12.22
CA SER A 81 12.10 5.36 -13.02
C SER A 81 13.47 5.92 -12.67
N LEU A 82 13.58 7.25 -12.58
CA LEU A 82 14.82 7.91 -12.12
C LEU A 82 15.25 7.41 -10.74
N ALA A 83 14.31 7.32 -9.79
CA ALA A 83 14.58 6.83 -8.45
C ALA A 83 15.03 5.36 -8.44
N ALA A 84 14.46 4.51 -9.29
CA ALA A 84 14.85 3.12 -9.43
C ALA A 84 16.26 2.99 -10.04
N ILE A 85 16.55 3.74 -11.11
CA ILE A 85 17.86 3.76 -11.75
C ILE A 85 18.91 4.24 -10.75
N ALA A 86 18.67 5.37 -10.07
CA ALA A 86 19.61 5.90 -9.08
C ALA A 86 19.89 4.91 -7.93
N GLY A 87 18.85 4.23 -7.43
CA GLY A 87 19.03 3.21 -6.39
C GLY A 87 19.80 1.98 -6.85
N ASP A 88 19.59 1.56 -8.10
CA ASP A 88 20.32 0.40 -8.67
C ASP A 88 21.76 0.74 -9.01
N LEU A 89 22.01 1.97 -9.51
CA LEU A 89 23.37 2.44 -9.78
C LEU A 89 24.17 2.67 -8.50
N ALA A 90 23.56 3.09 -7.40
CA ALA A 90 24.24 3.14 -6.10
C ALA A 90 24.76 1.75 -5.68
N CYS A 91 23.93 0.70 -5.84
CA CYS A 91 24.39 -0.66 -5.59
C CYS A 91 25.48 -1.14 -6.58
N TYR A 92 25.47 -0.62 -7.81
CA TYR A 92 26.51 -0.91 -8.79
C TYR A 92 27.82 -0.21 -8.43
N ALA A 93 27.76 1.05 -7.98
CA ALA A 93 28.91 1.79 -7.49
C ALA A 93 29.57 1.09 -6.29
N GLU A 94 28.77 0.67 -5.30
CA GLU A 94 29.28 -0.13 -4.15
C GLU A 94 30.00 -1.41 -4.61
N PHE A 95 29.50 -2.09 -5.65
CA PHE A 95 30.18 -3.28 -6.20
C PHE A 95 31.50 -2.91 -6.91
N CYS A 96 31.52 -1.80 -7.67
CA CYS A 96 32.75 -1.34 -8.34
C CYS A 96 33.83 -0.98 -7.31
N ASP A 97 33.47 -0.20 -6.30
CA ASP A 97 34.38 0.22 -5.22
C ASP A 97 34.95 -0.99 -4.47
N ALA A 98 34.07 -1.92 -4.05
CA ALA A 98 34.48 -3.11 -3.31
C ALA A 98 35.39 -4.06 -4.12
N SER A 99 35.26 -4.06 -5.45
CA SER A 99 36.01 -4.93 -6.35
C SER A 99 37.21 -4.25 -7.01
N GLY A 100 37.44 -2.94 -6.76
CA GLY A 100 38.49 -2.15 -7.39
C GLY A 100 38.36 -2.09 -8.92
N ARG A 101 37.15 -2.14 -9.44
CA ARG A 101 36.83 -2.21 -10.88
C ARG A 101 36.35 -0.87 -11.43
N PRO A 102 36.57 -0.57 -12.73
CA PRO A 102 36.08 0.64 -13.35
C PRO A 102 34.54 0.67 -13.32
N GLY A 103 33.94 1.87 -13.28
CA GLY A 103 32.51 2.07 -13.25
C GLY A 103 31.83 1.96 -14.63
N LEU A 104 31.77 3.09 -15.34
CA LEU A 104 31.12 3.22 -16.64
C LEU A 104 32.09 3.84 -17.67
N PRO A 105 32.05 3.35 -18.94
CA PRO A 105 31.23 2.28 -19.46
C PRO A 105 31.62 0.91 -18.91
N ALA A 106 30.62 0.08 -18.57
CA ALA A 106 30.88 -1.27 -18.10
C ALA A 106 31.20 -2.21 -19.28
N SER A 107 32.16 -3.12 -19.07
CA SER A 107 32.42 -4.20 -20.00
C SER A 107 31.44 -5.37 -19.81
N GLU A 108 31.33 -6.25 -20.80
CA GLU A 108 30.52 -7.49 -20.70
C GLU A 108 30.95 -8.37 -19.50
N ALA A 109 32.26 -8.52 -19.31
CA ALA A 109 32.83 -9.27 -18.19
C ALA A 109 32.45 -8.66 -16.82
N MET A 110 32.44 -7.34 -16.75
CA MET A 110 32.01 -6.60 -15.56
C MET A 110 30.54 -6.88 -15.23
N VAL A 111 29.69 -6.86 -16.25
CA VAL A 111 28.24 -7.14 -16.05
C VAL A 111 28.00 -8.58 -15.63
N VAL A 112 28.75 -9.53 -16.18
CA VAL A 112 28.68 -10.96 -15.74
C VAL A 112 29.12 -11.08 -14.28
N ALA A 113 30.23 -10.47 -13.89
CA ALA A 113 30.72 -10.50 -12.51
C ALA A 113 29.71 -9.83 -11.54
N TRP A 114 29.02 -8.77 -11.99
CA TRP A 114 27.97 -8.16 -11.19
C TRP A 114 26.75 -9.08 -11.02
N ILE A 115 26.33 -9.82 -12.07
CA ILE A 115 25.28 -10.84 -11.97
C ILE A 115 25.63 -11.89 -10.93
N GLU A 116 26.86 -12.40 -10.94
CA GLU A 116 27.37 -13.40 -10.00
C GLU A 116 27.40 -12.86 -8.57
N HIS A 117 27.85 -11.61 -8.38
CA HIS A 117 27.80 -10.92 -7.10
C HIS A 117 26.37 -10.80 -6.56
N LEU A 118 25.41 -10.36 -7.40
CA LEU A 118 24.02 -10.24 -7.02
C LEU A 118 23.36 -11.60 -6.71
N GLU A 119 23.76 -12.66 -7.40
CA GLU A 119 23.37 -14.04 -7.11
C GLU A 119 23.92 -14.47 -5.75
N GLY A 120 25.19 -14.18 -5.46
CA GLY A 120 25.82 -14.46 -4.16
C GLY A 120 25.13 -13.76 -2.99
N LEU A 121 24.55 -12.58 -3.22
CA LEU A 121 23.68 -11.88 -2.26
C LEU A 121 22.26 -12.48 -2.14
N GLY A 122 21.94 -13.57 -2.84
CA GLY A 122 20.66 -14.24 -2.81
C GLY A 122 19.52 -13.48 -3.51
N LEU A 123 19.83 -12.53 -4.39
CA LEU A 123 18.81 -11.76 -5.09
C LEU A 123 18.08 -12.59 -6.15
N ARG A 124 16.77 -12.36 -6.26
CA ARG A 124 15.96 -13.06 -7.23
C ARG A 124 16.26 -12.62 -8.66
N PRO A 125 16.14 -13.53 -9.67
CA PRO A 125 16.40 -13.23 -11.08
C PRO A 125 15.65 -12.01 -11.62
N ALA A 126 14.44 -11.76 -11.15
CA ALA A 126 13.66 -10.57 -11.55
C ALA A 126 14.29 -9.26 -11.06
N THR A 127 14.86 -9.26 -9.85
CA THR A 127 15.58 -8.10 -9.29
C THR A 127 16.88 -7.86 -10.05
N VAL A 128 17.63 -8.93 -10.34
CA VAL A 128 18.86 -8.85 -11.15
C VAL A 128 18.56 -8.31 -12.54
N ALA A 129 17.54 -8.85 -13.22
CA ALA A 129 17.14 -8.37 -14.56
C ALA A 129 16.73 -6.88 -14.54
N ARG A 130 16.04 -6.40 -13.51
CA ARG A 130 15.70 -4.99 -13.35
C ARG A 130 16.94 -4.12 -13.17
N ARG A 131 17.90 -4.56 -12.35
CA ARG A 131 19.18 -3.84 -12.14
C ARG A 131 19.99 -3.76 -13.43
N LEU A 132 20.01 -4.82 -14.22
CA LEU A 132 20.65 -4.81 -15.55
C LEU A 132 19.94 -3.81 -16.49
N SER A 133 18.62 -3.73 -16.45
CA SER A 133 17.88 -2.72 -17.22
C SER A 133 18.25 -1.30 -16.80
N SER A 134 18.42 -1.04 -15.49
CA SER A 134 18.88 0.24 -14.96
C SER A 134 20.29 0.57 -15.42
N LEU A 135 21.21 -0.40 -15.42
CA LEU A 135 22.57 -0.24 -15.96
C LEU A 135 22.54 0.05 -17.46
N GLY A 136 21.69 -0.63 -18.23
CA GLY A 136 21.49 -0.34 -19.66
C GLY A 136 20.95 1.07 -19.90
N SER A 137 20.03 1.54 -19.05
CA SER A 137 19.54 2.93 -19.09
C SER A 137 20.65 3.94 -18.78
N ALA A 138 21.56 3.62 -17.85
CA ALA A 138 22.71 4.47 -17.56
C ALA A 138 23.63 4.63 -18.79
N HIS A 139 23.92 3.52 -19.48
CA HIS A 139 24.71 3.58 -20.72
C HIS A 139 24.02 4.42 -21.81
N ALA A 140 22.68 4.25 -21.95
CA ALA A 140 21.90 5.06 -22.90
C ALA A 140 21.90 6.55 -22.55
N LEU A 141 21.82 6.91 -21.26
CA LEU A 141 21.93 8.31 -20.80
C LEU A 141 23.30 8.91 -21.12
N LEU A 142 24.35 8.11 -21.08
CA LEU A 142 25.72 8.53 -21.41
C LEU A 142 26.02 8.48 -22.93
N GLY A 143 25.09 7.98 -23.75
CA GLY A 143 25.30 7.85 -25.20
C GLY A 143 26.31 6.75 -25.59
N VAL A 144 26.57 5.81 -24.71
CA VAL A 144 27.52 4.71 -24.95
C VAL A 144 26.83 3.37 -25.17
N PRO A 145 27.45 2.44 -25.92
CA PRO A 145 26.87 1.11 -26.14
C PRO A 145 26.61 0.37 -24.85
N THR A 146 25.45 -0.28 -24.73
CA THR A 146 25.11 -1.06 -23.54
C THR A 146 25.62 -2.51 -23.66
N PRO A 147 26.41 -3.01 -22.69
CA PRO A 147 26.84 -4.41 -22.66
C PRO A 147 25.74 -5.37 -22.18
N THR A 148 24.64 -4.86 -21.62
CA THR A 148 23.60 -5.72 -21.01
C THR A 148 22.87 -6.61 -22.01
N ASN A 149 22.96 -6.31 -23.31
CA ASN A 149 22.36 -7.11 -24.39
C ASN A 149 23.33 -8.13 -25.01
N ALA A 150 24.58 -8.18 -24.55
CA ALA A 150 25.59 -9.11 -25.06
C ALA A 150 25.19 -10.57 -24.81
N ILE A 151 25.67 -11.46 -25.66
CA ILE A 151 25.31 -12.91 -25.63
C ILE A 151 25.72 -13.52 -24.27
N VAL A 152 26.95 -13.21 -23.81
CA VAL A 152 27.49 -13.74 -22.54
C VAL A 152 26.65 -13.29 -21.34
N VAL A 153 26.20 -12.02 -21.30
CA VAL A 153 25.35 -11.48 -20.24
C VAL A 153 23.96 -12.15 -20.25
N ARG A 154 23.38 -12.34 -21.44
CA ARG A 154 22.11 -13.06 -21.57
C ARG A 154 22.23 -14.51 -21.11
N HIS A 155 23.35 -15.18 -21.40
CA HIS A 155 23.62 -16.55 -20.92
C HIS A 155 23.78 -16.61 -19.41
N ALA A 156 24.52 -15.68 -18.79
CA ALA A 156 24.67 -15.57 -17.34
C ALA A 156 23.30 -15.39 -16.65
N LEU A 157 22.48 -14.45 -17.15
CA LEU A 157 21.12 -14.23 -16.64
C LEU A 157 20.21 -15.46 -16.86
N LYS A 158 20.33 -16.16 -17.97
CA LYS A 158 19.59 -17.42 -18.24
C LYS A 158 20.03 -18.53 -17.28
N GLY A 159 21.32 -18.64 -17.00
CA GLY A 159 21.87 -19.57 -16.02
C GLY A 159 21.29 -19.30 -14.62
N LEU A 160 21.33 -18.05 -14.16
CA LEU A 160 20.73 -17.61 -12.90
C LEU A 160 19.23 -17.98 -12.83
N LYS A 161 18.45 -17.71 -13.89
CA LYS A 161 17.03 -18.07 -13.95
C LYS A 161 16.77 -19.58 -13.82
N ARG A 162 17.67 -20.41 -14.37
CA ARG A 162 17.57 -21.87 -14.25
C ARG A 162 17.89 -22.35 -12.82
N ARG A 163 18.93 -21.81 -12.20
CA ARG A 163 19.32 -22.19 -10.82
C ARG A 163 18.32 -21.71 -9.78
N ALA A 164 17.96 -20.44 -9.81
CA ALA A 164 17.10 -19.82 -8.79
C ALA A 164 15.59 -19.94 -9.05
N GLY A 165 15.18 -20.35 -10.25
CA GLY A 165 13.78 -20.34 -10.68
C GLY A 165 13.27 -18.94 -10.99
N VAL A 166 12.12 -18.87 -11.68
CA VAL A 166 11.50 -17.58 -12.09
C VAL A 166 10.17 -17.30 -11.43
N VAL A 167 9.74 -18.14 -10.47
CA VAL A 167 8.47 -17.98 -9.80
C VAL A 167 8.50 -16.73 -8.93
N GLN A 168 7.73 -15.72 -9.31
CA GLN A 168 7.55 -14.50 -8.51
C GLN A 168 6.59 -14.77 -7.37
N ARG A 169 6.91 -14.25 -6.17
CA ARG A 169 5.97 -14.23 -5.04
C ARG A 169 4.85 -13.26 -5.39
N GLN A 170 3.66 -13.80 -5.61
CA GLN A 170 2.47 -13.00 -5.86
C GLN A 170 1.92 -12.47 -4.54
N ALA A 171 1.35 -11.26 -4.54
CA ALA A 171 0.62 -10.73 -3.41
C ALA A 171 -0.56 -11.65 -3.07
N LEU A 172 -0.93 -11.72 -1.80
CA LEU A 172 -2.16 -12.37 -1.37
C LEU A 172 -3.34 -11.65 -2.03
N GLY A 173 -4.18 -12.37 -2.78
CA GLY A 173 -5.41 -11.81 -3.32
C GLY A 173 -6.47 -11.67 -2.22
N LEU A 174 -6.92 -10.45 -1.98
CA LEU A 174 -8.07 -10.19 -1.11
C LEU A 174 -9.35 -10.35 -1.91
N ARG A 175 -9.84 -11.58 -1.96
CA ARG A 175 -11.10 -11.93 -2.61
C ARG A 175 -12.28 -11.44 -1.78
N PHE A 176 -13.44 -11.24 -2.42
CA PHE A 176 -14.64 -10.76 -1.76
C PHE A 176 -15.02 -11.67 -0.58
N GLY A 177 -14.92 -12.97 -0.76
CA GLY A 177 -15.36 -13.99 0.20
C GLY A 177 -16.79 -14.42 -0.07
N ALA A 178 -17.11 -15.66 0.30
CA ALA A 178 -18.48 -16.15 0.26
C ALA A 178 -19.24 -15.65 1.50
N PRO A 179 -20.47 -15.14 1.35
CA PRO A 179 -21.25 -14.63 2.48
C PRO A 179 -21.58 -15.69 3.53
N GLU A 180 -21.58 -16.96 3.16
CA GLU A 180 -22.11 -18.09 3.96
C GLU A 180 -21.05 -18.97 4.61
N ALA A 181 -19.77 -18.78 4.31
CA ALA A 181 -18.69 -19.59 4.90
C ALA A 181 -17.84 -18.74 5.84
N PRO A 182 -17.49 -19.23 7.05
CA PRO A 182 -16.46 -18.58 7.85
C PRO A 182 -15.18 -18.52 7.01
N PRO A 183 -14.60 -17.34 6.80
CA PRO A 183 -13.50 -17.18 5.86
C PRO A 183 -12.25 -17.86 6.41
N ALA A 184 -11.85 -18.95 5.79
CA ALA A 184 -10.59 -19.62 6.06
C ALA A 184 -9.38 -18.77 5.60
N GLY A 185 -9.36 -17.50 5.95
CA GLY A 185 -8.30 -16.58 5.59
C GLY A 185 -8.76 -15.12 5.46
N LEU A 186 -7.84 -14.23 5.14
CA LEU A 186 -8.17 -12.82 4.93
C LEU A 186 -9.01 -12.63 3.67
N THR A 187 -10.19 -12.03 3.85
CA THR A 187 -11.09 -11.66 2.75
C THR A 187 -11.30 -10.16 2.70
N PHE A 188 -11.72 -9.65 1.56
CA PHE A 188 -12.09 -8.25 1.40
C PHE A 188 -13.26 -7.87 2.31
N SER A 189 -14.32 -8.71 2.35
CA SER A 189 -15.51 -8.47 3.18
C SER A 189 -15.19 -8.41 4.67
N ALA A 190 -14.30 -9.29 5.17
CA ALA A 190 -13.87 -9.27 6.57
C ALA A 190 -13.08 -7.98 6.90
N MET A 191 -12.17 -7.56 6.02
CA MET A 191 -11.43 -6.31 6.20
C MET A 191 -12.35 -5.09 6.14
N LEU A 192 -13.35 -5.11 5.26
CA LEU A 192 -14.33 -4.03 5.14
C LEU A 192 -15.22 -3.95 6.41
N ALA A 193 -15.67 -5.10 6.91
CA ALA A 193 -16.44 -5.18 8.15
C ALA A 193 -15.63 -4.76 9.39
N ALA A 194 -14.31 -4.89 9.35
CA ALA A 194 -13.42 -4.42 10.41
C ALA A 194 -13.25 -2.90 10.46
N CYS A 195 -13.69 -2.15 9.45
CA CYS A 195 -13.63 -0.69 9.46
C CYS A 195 -14.59 -0.13 10.51
N GLU A 196 -14.10 0.83 11.32
CA GLU A 196 -14.92 1.51 12.33
C GLU A 196 -15.92 2.48 11.67
N GLY A 197 -16.98 2.84 12.39
CA GLY A 197 -17.90 3.89 11.98
C GLY A 197 -17.39 5.32 12.23
N ASP A 198 -16.15 5.47 12.69
CA ASP A 198 -15.52 6.76 12.93
C ASP A 198 -14.96 7.37 11.62
N CYS A 199 -14.53 8.63 11.70
CA CYS A 199 -14.00 9.37 10.55
C CYS A 199 -12.84 8.63 9.83
N ARG A 200 -11.98 7.92 10.58
CA ARG A 200 -10.89 7.14 10.03
C ARG A 200 -11.38 5.87 9.33
N GLY A 201 -12.29 5.16 9.98
CA GLY A 201 -12.84 3.92 9.44
C GLY A 201 -13.71 4.15 8.21
N LEU A 202 -14.45 5.26 8.14
CA LEU A 202 -15.17 5.66 6.93
C LEU A 202 -14.21 5.88 5.75
N ARG A 203 -13.07 6.57 5.97
CA ARG A 203 -12.03 6.69 4.94
C ARG A 203 -11.48 5.34 4.51
N ASP A 204 -11.15 4.48 5.47
CA ASP A 204 -10.53 3.19 5.19
C ASP A 204 -11.48 2.25 4.45
N ALA A 205 -12.77 2.25 4.81
CA ALA A 205 -13.81 1.52 4.10
C ALA A 205 -14.00 2.02 2.65
N ALA A 206 -14.09 3.33 2.45
CA ALA A 206 -14.18 3.93 1.12
C ALA A 206 -12.95 3.60 0.26
N LEU A 207 -11.75 3.66 0.84
CA LEU A 207 -10.49 3.34 0.15
C LEU A 207 -10.41 1.86 -0.26
N LEU A 208 -10.79 0.94 0.63
CA LEU A 208 -10.85 -0.48 0.34
C LEU A 208 -11.86 -0.78 -0.78
N SER A 209 -13.07 -0.23 -0.67
CA SER A 209 -14.14 -0.46 -1.63
C SER A 209 -13.78 0.05 -3.02
N LEU A 210 -13.31 1.30 -3.14
CA LEU A 210 -12.93 1.86 -4.43
C LEU A 210 -11.71 1.13 -5.04
N GLY A 211 -10.74 0.78 -4.20
CA GLY A 211 -9.56 0.02 -4.63
C GLY A 211 -9.90 -1.37 -5.18
N TYR A 212 -10.95 -2.01 -4.62
CA TYR A 212 -11.46 -3.30 -5.08
C TYR A 212 -12.28 -3.15 -6.36
N ASP A 213 -13.36 -2.37 -6.35
CA ASP A 213 -14.29 -2.22 -7.48
C ASP A 213 -13.58 -1.80 -8.76
N ALA A 214 -12.81 -0.73 -8.68
CA ALA A 214 -12.07 -0.20 -9.82
C ALA A 214 -10.73 -0.91 -10.08
N GLY A 215 -10.34 -1.89 -9.24
CA GLY A 215 -9.09 -2.63 -9.39
C GLY A 215 -7.86 -1.73 -9.52
N LEU A 216 -7.77 -0.66 -8.74
CA LEU A 216 -6.76 0.39 -8.87
C LEU A 216 -5.36 -0.07 -8.48
N ARG A 217 -4.35 0.44 -9.20
CA ARG A 217 -2.99 0.44 -8.66
C ARG A 217 -2.89 1.47 -7.53
N VAL A 218 -2.02 1.24 -6.55
CA VAL A 218 -1.90 2.17 -5.41
C VAL A 218 -1.57 3.60 -5.82
N SER A 219 -0.81 3.79 -6.90
CA SER A 219 -0.53 5.13 -7.44
C SER A 219 -1.76 5.82 -8.02
N GLU A 220 -2.65 5.05 -8.63
CA GLU A 220 -3.93 5.51 -9.13
C GLU A 220 -4.86 5.85 -7.95
N LEU A 221 -4.99 4.92 -6.99
CA LEU A 221 -5.86 5.05 -5.82
C LEU A 221 -5.56 6.30 -4.97
N VAL A 222 -4.28 6.59 -4.69
CA VAL A 222 -3.91 7.77 -3.88
C VAL A 222 -4.01 9.08 -4.64
N ALA A 223 -4.08 9.04 -5.98
CA ALA A 223 -4.21 10.19 -6.85
C ALA A 223 -5.66 10.50 -7.24
N VAL A 224 -6.63 9.71 -6.79
CA VAL A 224 -8.05 10.00 -7.08
C VAL A 224 -8.45 11.32 -6.48
N GLU A 225 -9.05 12.17 -7.31
CA GLU A 225 -9.69 13.41 -6.91
C GLU A 225 -11.22 13.25 -6.94
N MET A 226 -11.91 14.04 -6.14
CA MET A 226 -13.38 13.97 -6.09
C MET A 226 -14.01 14.29 -7.45
N GLY A 227 -13.44 15.22 -8.22
CA GLY A 227 -13.88 15.56 -9.58
C GLY A 227 -13.67 14.46 -10.62
N HIS A 228 -12.99 13.35 -10.26
CA HIS A 228 -12.87 12.20 -11.15
C HIS A 228 -14.03 11.21 -11.04
N LEU A 229 -14.96 11.43 -10.11
CA LEU A 229 -16.11 10.56 -9.86
C LEU A 229 -17.37 11.19 -10.45
N GLU A 230 -18.03 10.45 -11.30
CA GLU A 230 -19.33 10.79 -11.89
C GLU A 230 -20.36 9.79 -11.36
N ALA A 231 -21.45 10.30 -10.76
CA ALA A 231 -22.52 9.46 -10.24
C ALA A 231 -23.56 9.17 -11.35
N ASP A 232 -24.01 7.92 -11.41
CA ASP A 232 -25.07 7.50 -12.31
C ASP A 232 -26.44 7.47 -11.60
N SER A 233 -27.52 7.46 -12.38
CA SER A 233 -28.90 7.49 -11.87
C SER A 233 -29.30 6.24 -11.08
N ASP A 234 -28.63 5.10 -11.32
CA ASP A 234 -28.83 3.84 -10.60
C ASP A 234 -28.04 3.77 -9.26
N GLY A 235 -27.34 4.84 -8.91
CA GLY A 235 -26.50 4.95 -7.72
C GLY A 235 -25.08 4.41 -7.90
N SER A 236 -24.76 3.80 -9.05
CA SER A 236 -23.39 3.47 -9.42
C SER A 236 -22.62 4.71 -9.85
N GLY A 237 -21.37 4.56 -10.26
CA GLY A 237 -20.61 5.69 -10.79
C GLY A 237 -19.49 5.25 -11.72
N LEU A 238 -18.94 6.23 -12.41
CA LEU A 238 -17.74 6.10 -13.24
C LEU A 238 -16.57 6.88 -12.58
N LEU A 239 -15.44 6.21 -12.47
CA LEU A 239 -14.18 6.82 -12.04
C LEU A 239 -13.31 7.08 -13.26
N PHE A 240 -12.98 8.33 -13.53
CA PHE A 240 -11.96 8.70 -14.50
C PHE A 240 -10.56 8.56 -13.89
N ILE A 241 -9.65 7.91 -14.58
CA ILE A 241 -8.26 7.68 -14.18
C ILE A 241 -7.37 8.40 -15.21
N PRO A 242 -6.87 9.61 -14.91
CA PRO A 242 -6.19 10.45 -15.89
C PRO A 242 -4.88 9.88 -16.44
N ARG A 243 -4.18 9.08 -15.63
CA ARG A 243 -2.90 8.46 -16.01
C ARG A 243 -2.73 7.08 -15.39
N ALA A 244 -2.50 6.07 -16.21
CA ALA A 244 -2.08 4.75 -15.78
C ALA A 244 -0.59 4.51 -16.11
N LYS A 245 0.05 3.57 -15.42
CA LYS A 245 1.46 3.21 -15.70
C LYS A 245 1.69 2.79 -17.16
N THR A 246 0.67 2.30 -17.84
CA THR A 246 0.70 1.82 -19.22
C THR A 246 0.15 2.84 -20.22
N ASP A 247 -0.39 3.94 -19.74
CA ASP A 247 -0.92 5.04 -20.53
C ASP A 247 0.08 6.21 -20.45
N GLN A 248 1.08 6.16 -21.31
CA GLN A 248 2.11 7.20 -21.39
C GLN A 248 1.61 8.45 -22.10
N ASP A 249 0.64 8.27 -23.00
CA ASP A 249 0.07 9.35 -23.82
C ASP A 249 -1.03 10.14 -23.09
N GLY A 250 -1.48 9.64 -21.91
CA GLY A 250 -2.44 10.36 -21.06
C GLY A 250 -3.86 10.37 -21.58
N GLN A 251 -4.28 9.35 -22.34
CA GLN A 251 -5.67 9.21 -22.82
C GLN A 251 -6.66 8.98 -21.68
N GLY A 252 -6.17 8.49 -20.53
CA GLY A 252 -6.98 8.14 -19.40
C GLY A 252 -7.75 6.83 -19.57
N ALA A 253 -8.47 6.45 -18.53
CA ALA A 253 -9.33 5.27 -18.54
C ALA A 253 -10.50 5.45 -17.58
N TYR A 254 -11.59 4.75 -17.82
CA TYR A 254 -12.74 4.71 -16.91
C TYR A 254 -12.81 3.37 -16.20
N ALA A 255 -13.31 3.41 -14.96
CA ALA A 255 -13.62 2.22 -14.18
C ALA A 255 -15.01 2.38 -13.56
N TRP A 256 -15.80 1.31 -13.56
CA TRP A 256 -17.08 1.27 -12.91
C TRP A 256 -16.93 1.19 -11.39
N VAL A 257 -17.85 1.82 -10.67
CA VAL A 257 -17.88 1.88 -9.19
C VAL A 257 -19.27 1.48 -8.74
N SER A 258 -19.38 0.51 -7.83
CA SER A 258 -20.66 -0.01 -7.35
C SER A 258 -21.44 1.02 -6.52
N PRO A 259 -22.78 0.89 -6.44
CA PRO A 259 -23.61 1.74 -5.59
C PRO A 259 -23.18 1.70 -4.10
N ASP A 260 -22.71 0.55 -3.61
CA ASP A 260 -22.20 0.42 -2.23
C ASP A 260 -20.94 1.26 -2.02
N THR A 261 -20.00 1.20 -2.95
CA THR A 261 -18.78 2.00 -2.91
C THR A 261 -19.10 3.49 -3.02
N MET A 262 -20.02 3.90 -3.90
CA MET A 262 -20.45 5.30 -4.00
C MET A 262 -21.03 5.82 -2.68
N ARG A 263 -21.87 5.03 -1.99
CA ARG A 263 -22.38 5.39 -0.64
C ARG A 263 -21.25 5.56 0.39
N ARG A 264 -20.22 4.70 0.36
CA ARG A 264 -19.06 4.79 1.27
C ARG A 264 -18.22 6.02 0.98
N LEU A 265 -18.02 6.33 -0.28
CA LEU A 265 -17.29 7.53 -0.71
C LEU A 265 -18.00 8.81 -0.23
N ASP A 266 -19.32 8.87 -0.41
CA ASP A 266 -20.14 9.98 0.05
C ASP A 266 -20.12 10.11 1.60
N ALA A 267 -20.26 8.99 2.31
CA ALA A 267 -20.16 9.00 3.78
C ALA A 267 -18.79 9.51 4.26
N TRP A 268 -17.70 9.11 3.59
CA TRP A 268 -16.36 9.62 3.89
C TRP A 268 -16.25 11.12 3.59
N GLN A 269 -16.70 11.59 2.42
CA GLN A 269 -16.62 12.99 2.03
C GLN A 269 -17.40 13.88 3.00
N ARG A 270 -18.61 13.47 3.40
CA ARG A 270 -19.41 14.18 4.41
C ARG A 270 -18.73 14.22 5.77
N ALA A 271 -18.23 13.08 6.26
CA ALA A 271 -17.55 13.02 7.55
C ALA A 271 -16.29 13.87 7.60
N ALA A 272 -15.60 14.02 6.46
CA ALA A 272 -14.40 14.84 6.33
C ALA A 272 -14.68 16.31 6.01
N GLY A 273 -15.91 16.69 5.71
CA GLY A 273 -16.28 18.03 5.28
C GLY A 273 -15.56 18.48 4.01
N MET A 274 -15.34 17.56 3.06
CA MET A 274 -14.60 17.81 1.83
C MET A 274 -15.55 17.94 0.64
N ALA A 275 -15.29 18.91 -0.24
CA ALA A 275 -16.03 19.14 -1.48
C ALA A 275 -15.17 18.98 -2.75
N THR A 276 -13.85 19.16 -2.64
CA THR A 276 -12.95 19.16 -3.82
C THR A 276 -11.57 18.59 -3.50
N GLY A 277 -10.80 18.29 -4.54
CA GLY A 277 -9.41 17.86 -4.51
C GLY A 277 -9.24 16.38 -4.17
N ILE A 278 -8.07 16.03 -3.66
CA ILE A 278 -7.67 14.63 -3.39
C ILE A 278 -8.66 13.96 -2.42
N LEU A 279 -9.14 12.79 -2.82
CA LEU A 279 -10.15 12.03 -2.09
C LEU A 279 -9.59 11.38 -0.82
N PHE A 280 -8.46 10.68 -0.90
CA PHE A 280 -7.90 9.94 0.25
C PHE A 280 -6.71 10.69 0.87
N ARG A 281 -6.94 11.22 2.07
CA ARG A 281 -5.99 12.07 2.78
C ARG A 281 -5.53 11.44 4.08
N ARG A 282 -4.40 11.92 4.61
CA ARG A 282 -3.91 11.54 5.93
C ARG A 282 -4.84 12.10 7.01
N ILE A 283 -5.10 11.30 8.03
CA ILE A 283 -5.81 11.71 9.24
C ILE A 283 -4.85 11.56 10.43
N ALA A 284 -4.70 12.60 11.24
CA ALA A 284 -4.11 12.51 12.55
C ALA A 284 -5.21 12.39 13.59
N ILE A 285 -4.97 11.58 14.62
CA ILE A 285 -5.94 11.32 15.69
C ILE A 285 -5.28 11.69 17.00
N GLU A 286 -5.88 12.63 17.72
CA GLU A 286 -5.52 12.98 19.07
C GLU A 286 -6.63 12.47 20.02
N ARG A 287 -6.23 11.65 20.99
CA ARG A 287 -7.14 11.12 22.00
C ARG A 287 -6.76 11.65 23.38
N ARG A 288 -7.71 12.25 24.07
CA ARG A 288 -7.57 12.67 25.47
C ARG A 288 -8.55 11.89 26.32
N ALA A 289 -8.04 11.26 27.36
CA ALA A 289 -8.88 10.56 28.33
C ALA A 289 -9.77 11.56 29.10
N ALA A 290 -10.90 11.10 29.60
CA ALA A 290 -11.72 11.87 30.52
C ALA A 290 -10.92 12.22 31.79
N ILE A 291 -11.11 13.43 32.26
CA ILE A 291 -10.56 13.88 33.55
C ILE A 291 -11.70 13.83 34.56
N THR A 292 -11.52 13.07 35.64
CA THR A 292 -12.45 13.05 36.76
C THR A 292 -12.25 14.30 37.62
N ALA A 293 -13.35 14.92 38.06
CA ALA A 293 -13.28 16.01 38.99
C ALA A 293 -12.55 15.60 40.29
N ALA A 294 -11.71 16.43 40.77
CA ALA A 294 -11.07 16.25 42.08
C ALA A 294 -11.08 17.58 42.83
N PRO A 295 -11.38 17.57 44.14
CA PRO A 295 -11.26 18.78 44.98
C PRO A 295 -9.80 19.22 45.09
N ALA A 296 -9.59 20.47 45.48
CA ALA A 296 -8.26 20.91 45.88
C ALA A 296 -7.80 20.12 47.12
N ARG A 297 -6.55 19.75 47.17
CA ARG A 297 -5.94 19.06 48.31
C ARG A 297 -5.17 20.09 49.13
N SER A 298 -5.20 19.95 50.47
CA SER A 298 -4.37 20.74 51.35
C SER A 298 -2.98 20.13 51.47
N VAL A 299 -1.97 20.96 51.71
CA VAL A 299 -0.62 20.48 52.06
C VAL A 299 -0.68 19.63 53.36
N ALA A 300 -1.63 19.91 54.26
CA ALA A 300 -1.86 19.13 55.47
C ALA A 300 -2.31 17.67 55.20
N ASP A 301 -2.86 17.38 54.02
CA ASP A 301 -3.31 16.03 53.60
C ASP A 301 -2.15 15.16 53.03
N LEU A 302 -0.93 15.74 52.97
CA LEU A 302 0.23 15.03 52.46
C LEU A 302 0.97 14.29 53.58
N ALA A 303 1.55 13.12 53.21
CA ALA A 303 2.43 12.45 54.15
C ALA A 303 3.68 13.27 54.47
N PRO A 304 4.22 13.17 55.68
CA PRO A 304 5.50 13.79 56.03
C PRO A 304 6.58 13.45 54.97
N ASN A 305 7.31 14.46 54.51
CA ASN A 305 8.35 14.33 53.50
C ASN A 305 7.89 13.98 52.04
N ALA A 306 6.58 14.09 51.74
CA ALA A 306 6.08 13.91 50.37
C ALA A 306 6.55 15.08 49.47
N HIS A 307 6.97 14.78 48.26
CA HIS A 307 7.20 15.79 47.23
C HIS A 307 5.87 16.46 46.84
N ILE A 308 5.82 17.79 46.86
CA ILE A 308 4.61 18.55 46.53
C ILE A 308 4.52 18.73 45.01
N ASP A 309 3.57 18.05 44.41
CA ASP A 309 3.16 18.29 43.01
C ASP A 309 2.00 19.30 43.00
N TRP A 310 2.33 20.58 42.86
CA TRP A 310 1.35 21.66 42.87
C TRP A 310 0.25 21.52 41.80
N ALA A 311 0.52 20.83 40.70
CA ALA A 311 -0.49 20.58 39.70
C ALA A 311 -1.57 19.61 40.21
N ARG A 312 -1.19 18.63 41.05
CA ARG A 312 -2.11 17.68 41.70
C ARG A 312 -2.84 18.26 42.90
N MET A 313 -2.33 19.36 43.49
CA MET A 313 -2.96 20.02 44.63
C MET A 313 -4.15 20.88 44.23
N ARG A 314 -4.22 21.33 42.97
CA ARG A 314 -5.30 22.16 42.48
C ARG A 314 -6.58 21.39 42.25
N ALA A 315 -7.75 22.00 42.51
CA ALA A 315 -9.02 21.44 42.09
C ALA A 315 -9.04 21.18 40.57
N ARG A 316 -9.51 20.04 40.17
CA ARG A 316 -9.69 19.67 38.75
C ARG A 316 -11.18 19.57 38.43
N ARG A 317 -11.60 20.27 37.38
CA ARG A 317 -12.95 20.11 36.85
C ARG A 317 -13.03 18.83 35.99
N ALA A 318 -14.16 18.14 36.03
CA ALA A 318 -14.43 17.04 35.12
C ALA A 318 -14.33 17.52 33.67
N GLN A 319 -13.67 16.73 32.84
CA GLN A 319 -13.66 16.95 31.39
C GLN A 319 -14.02 15.64 30.70
N PRO A 320 -14.90 15.67 29.71
CA PRO A 320 -15.19 14.46 28.92
C PRO A 320 -13.97 13.98 28.15
N ALA A 321 -13.93 12.69 27.82
CA ALA A 321 -12.98 12.19 26.85
C ALA A 321 -13.16 12.92 25.52
N ARG A 322 -12.08 13.19 24.82
CA ARG A 322 -12.10 13.88 23.52
C ARG A 322 -11.32 13.09 22.49
N VAL A 323 -11.89 12.93 21.33
CA VAL A 323 -11.21 12.40 20.12
C VAL A 323 -11.26 13.49 19.06
N ARG A 324 -10.09 13.91 18.59
CA ARG A 324 -9.95 14.92 17.53
C ARG A 324 -9.34 14.28 16.30
N TYR A 325 -10.02 14.42 15.18
CA TYR A 325 -9.54 14.01 13.85
C TYR A 325 -9.10 15.24 13.08
N SER A 326 -7.82 15.31 12.69
CA SER A 326 -7.30 16.39 11.85
C SER A 326 -7.02 15.84 10.46
N ILE A 327 -7.73 16.35 9.45
CA ILE A 327 -7.66 15.88 8.07
C ILE A 327 -6.62 16.72 7.31
N GLY A 328 -5.67 16.03 6.67
CA GLY A 328 -4.63 16.67 5.88
C GLY A 328 -5.11 17.14 4.51
N THR A 329 -4.26 17.92 3.84
CA THR A 329 -4.45 18.37 2.45
C THR A 329 -3.73 17.48 1.44
N SER A 330 -2.69 16.76 1.87
CA SER A 330 -1.88 15.91 0.99
C SER A 330 -2.47 14.51 0.83
N PRO A 331 -2.24 13.85 -0.32
CA PRO A 331 -2.68 12.48 -0.55
C PRO A 331 -2.03 11.50 0.45
N LEU A 332 -2.67 10.35 0.63
CA LEU A 332 -2.04 9.21 1.29
C LEU A 332 -0.79 8.77 0.51
N THR A 333 0.20 8.26 1.24
CA THR A 333 1.34 7.61 0.61
C THR A 333 1.02 6.15 0.30
N ARG A 334 1.74 5.56 -0.67
CA ARG A 334 1.66 4.10 -0.97
C ARG A 334 1.91 3.26 0.28
N GLN A 335 2.87 3.68 1.12
CA GLN A 335 3.15 3.02 2.39
C GLN A 335 1.99 3.17 3.38
N GLY A 336 1.34 4.34 3.43
CA GLY A 336 0.16 4.57 4.24
C GLY A 336 -0.99 3.63 3.90
N VAL A 337 -1.26 3.41 2.61
CA VAL A 337 -2.26 2.43 2.14
C VAL A 337 -1.91 1.02 2.60
N ASN A 338 -0.65 0.61 2.49
CA ASN A 338 -0.22 -0.71 2.95
C ASN A 338 -0.39 -0.89 4.47
N LEU A 339 -0.14 0.17 5.25
CA LEU A 339 -0.37 0.15 6.70
C LEU A 339 -1.87 0.03 7.03
N ILE A 340 -2.75 0.68 6.25
CA ILE A 340 -4.20 0.53 6.39
C ILE A 340 -4.62 -0.93 6.17
N TYR A 341 -4.17 -1.56 5.07
CA TYR A 341 -4.50 -2.96 4.79
C TYR A 341 -4.07 -3.88 5.93
N ARG A 342 -2.83 -3.72 6.41
CA ARG A 342 -2.31 -4.52 7.52
C ARG A 342 -3.06 -4.29 8.84
N ALA A 343 -3.44 -3.04 9.11
CA ALA A 343 -4.21 -2.71 10.31
C ALA A 343 -5.62 -3.32 10.25
N MET A 344 -6.30 -3.23 9.10
CA MET A 344 -7.64 -3.82 8.94
C MET A 344 -7.61 -5.35 8.99
N ALA A 345 -6.56 -5.99 8.44
CA ALA A 345 -6.39 -7.43 8.53
C ALA A 345 -6.24 -7.92 9.98
N ARG A 346 -5.41 -7.25 10.79
CA ARG A 346 -5.27 -7.57 12.21
C ARG A 346 -6.56 -7.33 12.97
N ARG A 347 -7.21 -6.20 12.72
CA ARG A 347 -8.47 -5.89 13.35
C ARG A 347 -9.59 -6.88 12.98
N ALA A 348 -9.62 -7.37 11.75
CA ALA A 348 -10.56 -8.43 11.36
C ALA A 348 -10.36 -9.72 12.19
N ALA A 349 -9.10 -10.08 12.47
CA ALA A 349 -8.79 -11.21 13.35
C ALA A 349 -9.18 -10.90 14.81
N ASP A 350 -8.85 -9.71 15.32
CA ASP A 350 -9.20 -9.29 16.69
C ASP A 350 -10.72 -9.29 16.94
N LEU A 351 -11.50 -9.03 15.89
CA LEU A 351 -12.98 -9.07 15.94
C LEU A 351 -13.58 -10.47 15.65
N GLY A 352 -12.76 -11.49 15.42
CA GLY A 352 -13.22 -12.83 15.07
C GLY A 352 -13.88 -12.93 13.69
N LEU A 353 -13.61 -11.98 12.80
CA LEU A 353 -14.16 -11.98 11.43
C LEU A 353 -13.37 -12.90 10.48
N VAL A 354 -12.23 -13.41 10.92
CA VAL A 354 -11.40 -14.39 10.21
C VAL A 354 -10.80 -15.38 11.20
N ASP A 355 -10.64 -16.62 10.79
CA ASP A 355 -10.06 -17.69 11.60
C ASP A 355 -8.55 -17.80 11.32
N LEU A 356 -7.81 -16.77 11.75
CA LEU A 356 -6.35 -16.68 11.62
C LEU A 356 -5.75 -16.14 12.91
N PHE A 357 -4.75 -16.84 13.45
CA PHE A 357 -4.11 -16.48 14.71
C PHE A 357 -2.59 -16.61 14.65
N GLY A 358 -1.90 -15.91 15.53
CA GLY A 358 -0.46 -16.04 15.73
C GLY A 358 0.35 -15.96 14.44
N ALA A 359 1.21 -16.95 14.21
CA ALA A 359 2.11 -16.98 13.05
C ALA A 359 1.39 -17.04 11.70
N GLU A 360 0.21 -17.65 11.62
CA GLU A 360 -0.59 -17.70 10.38
C GLU A 360 -1.13 -16.33 10.01
N LEU A 361 -1.64 -15.58 10.99
CA LEU A 361 -2.07 -14.20 10.81
C LEU A 361 -0.89 -13.32 10.37
N ASP A 362 0.25 -13.44 11.04
CA ASP A 362 1.44 -12.64 10.69
C ASP A 362 1.94 -12.96 9.27
N ALA A 363 1.93 -14.22 8.87
CA ALA A 363 2.26 -14.64 7.52
C ALA A 363 1.28 -14.08 6.47
N ALA A 364 -0.03 -14.12 6.75
CA ALA A 364 -1.06 -13.57 5.90
C ALA A 364 -0.93 -12.03 5.78
N VAL A 365 -0.73 -11.33 6.90
CA VAL A 365 -0.50 -9.87 6.93
C VAL A 365 0.79 -9.48 6.20
N ALA A 366 1.86 -10.28 6.33
CA ALA A 366 3.11 -10.06 5.59
C ALA A 366 2.96 -10.29 4.07
N ALA A 367 2.03 -11.15 3.65
CA ALA A 367 1.72 -11.42 2.26
C ALA A 367 0.84 -10.35 1.61
N LEU A 368 0.22 -9.46 2.41
CA LEU A 368 -0.54 -8.31 1.91
C LEU A 368 0.38 -7.28 1.28
N SER A 369 -0.07 -6.73 0.18
CA SER A 369 0.54 -5.59 -0.49
C SER A 369 -0.53 -4.66 -1.04
N THR A 370 -0.12 -3.50 -1.49
CA THR A 370 -1.02 -2.55 -2.17
C THR A 370 -1.63 -3.10 -3.48
N HIS A 371 -1.22 -4.29 -3.91
CA HIS A 371 -1.76 -5.01 -5.07
C HIS A 371 -2.85 -6.03 -4.72
N SER A 372 -3.04 -6.31 -3.42
CA SER A 372 -3.89 -7.41 -2.93
C SER A 372 -5.36 -7.28 -3.34
N LEU A 373 -5.93 -6.07 -3.36
CA LEU A 373 -7.30 -5.84 -3.83
C LEU A 373 -7.44 -6.13 -5.32
N ARG A 374 -6.51 -5.62 -6.13
CA ARG A 374 -6.52 -5.85 -7.58
C ARG A 374 -6.33 -7.33 -7.95
N VAL A 375 -5.49 -8.06 -7.19
CA VAL A 375 -5.33 -9.51 -7.34
C VAL A 375 -6.61 -10.22 -6.95
N GLY A 376 -7.26 -9.79 -5.86
CA GLY A 376 -8.54 -10.34 -5.38
C GLY A 376 -9.64 -10.20 -6.42
N LEU A 377 -9.86 -8.99 -6.94
CA LEU A 377 -10.84 -8.73 -7.99
C LEU A 377 -10.58 -9.62 -9.23
N ALA A 378 -9.32 -9.68 -9.71
CA ALA A 378 -8.99 -10.55 -10.83
C ALA A 378 -9.36 -12.01 -10.57
N GLN A 379 -9.07 -12.50 -9.36
CA GLN A 379 -9.38 -13.87 -8.97
C GLN A 379 -10.89 -14.12 -8.85
N ASP A 380 -11.65 -13.14 -8.39
CA ASP A 380 -13.11 -13.26 -8.26
C ASP A 380 -13.79 -13.24 -9.62
N LEU A 381 -13.36 -12.39 -10.55
CA LEU A 381 -13.84 -12.40 -11.93
C LEU A 381 -13.56 -13.75 -12.62
N PHE A 382 -12.36 -14.31 -12.46
CA PHE A 382 -12.05 -15.66 -12.95
C PHE A 382 -12.91 -16.74 -12.29
N ALA A 383 -13.16 -16.63 -10.98
CA ALA A 383 -14.00 -17.59 -10.26
C ALA A 383 -15.46 -17.51 -10.68
N ALA A 384 -15.93 -16.32 -11.08
CA ALA A 384 -17.25 -16.11 -11.66
C ALA A 384 -17.38 -16.70 -13.08
N GLY A 385 -16.28 -17.11 -13.70
CA GLY A 385 -16.28 -17.70 -15.05
C GLY A 385 -16.10 -16.72 -16.18
N GLU A 386 -15.72 -15.46 -15.85
CA GLU A 386 -15.47 -14.44 -16.86
C GLU A 386 -14.28 -14.77 -17.75
N ASP A 387 -14.40 -14.42 -19.03
CA ASP A 387 -13.32 -14.59 -20.00
C ASP A 387 -12.17 -13.60 -19.78
N VAL A 388 -11.00 -13.96 -20.28
CA VAL A 388 -9.75 -13.19 -20.10
C VAL A 388 -9.84 -11.79 -20.71
N GLY A 389 -10.59 -11.61 -21.80
CA GLY A 389 -10.81 -10.33 -22.47
C GLY A 389 -11.51 -9.31 -21.56
N PRO A 390 -12.74 -9.56 -21.11
CA PRO A 390 -13.48 -8.74 -20.15
C PRO A 390 -12.68 -8.46 -18.87
N ILE A 391 -11.96 -9.46 -18.33
CA ILE A 391 -11.11 -9.27 -17.15
C ILE A 391 -9.96 -8.30 -17.46
N ALA A 392 -9.31 -8.43 -18.62
CA ALA A 392 -8.25 -7.51 -19.02
C ALA A 392 -8.78 -6.08 -19.21
N GLN A 393 -9.97 -5.92 -19.75
CA GLN A 393 -10.64 -4.62 -19.90
C GLN A 393 -10.95 -4.01 -18.53
N ALA A 394 -11.63 -4.73 -17.63
CA ALA A 394 -12.00 -4.26 -16.29
C ALA A 394 -10.77 -3.81 -15.48
N LEU A 395 -9.66 -4.54 -15.62
CA LEU A 395 -8.42 -4.24 -14.93
C LEU A 395 -7.45 -3.36 -15.74
N ARG A 396 -7.86 -2.89 -16.90
CA ARG A 396 -7.05 -2.01 -17.77
C ARG A 396 -5.67 -2.60 -18.05
N TRP A 397 -5.64 -3.88 -18.44
CA TRP A 397 -4.44 -4.59 -18.88
C TRP A 397 -4.34 -4.57 -20.41
N GLN A 398 -3.21 -4.15 -20.93
CA GLN A 398 -2.92 -4.17 -22.37
C GLN A 398 -2.77 -5.60 -22.93
N SER A 399 -2.46 -6.58 -22.08
CA SER A 399 -2.24 -7.96 -22.48
C SER A 399 -3.06 -8.93 -21.64
N THR A 400 -3.78 -9.81 -22.33
CA THR A 400 -4.53 -10.92 -21.73
C THR A 400 -3.63 -11.92 -20.99
N THR A 401 -2.35 -12.06 -21.40
CA THR A 401 -1.38 -12.90 -20.69
C THR A 401 -1.12 -12.41 -19.27
N THR A 402 -1.32 -11.12 -19.00
CA THR A 402 -1.24 -10.58 -17.63
C THR A 402 -2.35 -11.14 -16.76
N ALA A 403 -3.57 -11.24 -17.28
CA ALA A 403 -4.70 -11.83 -16.57
C ALA A 403 -4.41 -13.27 -16.13
N LEU A 404 -3.88 -14.08 -17.02
CA LEU A 404 -3.54 -15.49 -16.74
C LEU A 404 -2.49 -15.67 -15.63
N ARG A 405 -1.60 -14.69 -15.42
CA ARG A 405 -0.65 -14.74 -14.28
C ARG A 405 -1.36 -14.64 -12.93
N TYR A 406 -2.41 -13.83 -12.84
CA TYR A 406 -3.19 -13.65 -11.60
C TYR A 406 -4.10 -14.85 -11.33
N ALA A 407 -4.57 -15.50 -12.38
CA ALA A 407 -5.42 -16.69 -12.30
C ALA A 407 -4.66 -18.03 -12.21
N ARG A 408 -3.33 -18.03 -12.13
CA ARG A 408 -2.49 -19.23 -12.27
C ARG A 408 -2.97 -20.45 -11.49
N LYS A 409 -3.55 -20.26 -10.30
CA LYS A 409 -4.11 -21.35 -9.48
C LYS A 409 -5.60 -21.64 -9.76
N LEU A 410 -6.34 -20.67 -10.29
CA LEU A 410 -7.78 -20.77 -10.56
C LEU A 410 -8.05 -21.24 -11.99
N ALA A 411 -7.29 -20.75 -12.97
CA ALA A 411 -7.46 -21.10 -14.37
C ALA A 411 -7.51 -22.61 -14.64
N PRO A 412 -6.67 -23.47 -14.01
CA PRO A 412 -6.78 -24.93 -14.21
C PRO A 412 -8.10 -25.52 -13.72
N LYS A 413 -8.74 -24.95 -12.69
CA LYS A 413 -10.01 -25.45 -12.12
C LYS A 413 -11.23 -25.11 -12.98
N VAL A 414 -11.13 -24.11 -13.85
CA VAL A 414 -12.23 -23.61 -14.69
C VAL A 414 -11.92 -23.70 -16.19
N ASN A 415 -10.81 -24.34 -16.58
CA ASN A 415 -10.42 -24.48 -17.98
C ASN A 415 -11.33 -25.46 -18.75
N ALA A 416 -11.18 -25.49 -20.07
CA ALA A 416 -11.98 -26.35 -20.94
C ALA A 416 -11.89 -27.83 -20.55
N ALA A 417 -10.70 -28.32 -20.16
CA ALA A 417 -10.53 -29.70 -19.74
C ALA A 417 -11.33 -30.00 -18.45
N ALA A 418 -11.26 -29.14 -17.45
CA ALA A 418 -12.03 -29.30 -16.22
C ALA A 418 -13.55 -29.33 -16.51
N ARG A 419 -14.06 -28.40 -17.35
CA ARG A 419 -15.48 -28.35 -17.71
C ARG A 419 -15.94 -29.60 -18.47
N VAL A 420 -15.13 -30.09 -19.40
CA VAL A 420 -15.48 -31.28 -20.18
C VAL A 420 -15.40 -32.56 -19.34
N LEU A 421 -14.28 -32.74 -18.61
CA LEU A 421 -14.07 -33.95 -17.79
C LEU A 421 -15.06 -34.06 -16.62
N ALA A 422 -15.48 -32.92 -16.02
CA ALA A 422 -16.53 -32.92 -15.01
C ALA A 422 -17.90 -33.41 -15.55
N LYS A 423 -18.17 -33.31 -16.87
CA LYS A 423 -19.38 -33.81 -17.50
C LYS A 423 -19.27 -35.27 -17.89
N VAL A 424 -18.07 -35.71 -18.31
CA VAL A 424 -17.85 -37.04 -18.90
C VAL A 424 -17.46 -38.10 -17.86
N ARG A 425 -16.86 -37.69 -16.74
CA ARG A 425 -16.36 -38.57 -15.68
C ARG A 425 -17.17 -38.42 -14.37
N LYS A 426 -18.48 -38.23 -14.50
CA LYS A 426 -19.40 -38.32 -13.35
C LYS A 426 -19.61 -39.78 -12.97
#